data_2c97fb60113ae1fce2a181e8e4b8a4c9
#
_entry.id   2c97fb60113ae1fce2a181e8e4b8a4c9
#
_cell.length_a   1.000
_cell.length_b   1.000
_cell.length_c   1.000
_cell.angle_alpha   90.00
_cell.angle_beta   90.00
_cell.angle_gamma   90.00
#
_symmetry.space_group_name_H-M   'P 1'
#
loop_
_entity.id
_entity.type
_entity.pdbx_description
1 polymer ?
#
loop_
_entity_poly.entity_id
_entity_poly.type
_entity_poly.pdbx_seq_one_letter_code
_entity_poly.pdbx_strand_id
1 'polypeptide(L)'
;MKYRKLLFSYLLLFLLLNCSNPNKEKKISKIQEKSLDLQMIDAYKEGLKELEVNGDAIYAAKKFNEAELLYPQSEWAPKSALMAAYSYYSQNYYLDAIAELERFLRVYPSHKNIDYAHYLLAVSFYELIVDEKKDTQSISNAKKYFTIVKKKYPTTEYAIDADFKLDLI
;
A
#
# COMPACT_ATOMS: atom_id res chain seq x y z
N MET A 1 -31.06 -78.30 3.40
CA MET A 1 -30.73 -77.17 4.33
C MET A 1 -29.25 -76.75 4.28
N LYS A 2 -28.29 -77.54 3.93
CA LYS A 2 -26.84 -77.24 3.87
C LYS A 2 -26.48 -76.22 2.77
N TYR A 3 -27.05 -76.34 1.58
CA TYR A 3 -26.71 -75.45 0.44
C TYR A 3 -27.18 -74.00 0.62
N ARG A 4 -28.22 -73.74 1.40
CA ARG A 4 -28.75 -72.41 1.69
C ARG A 4 -27.83 -71.63 2.58
N LYS A 5 -27.11 -72.27 3.49
CA LYS A 5 -26.10 -71.63 4.37
C LYS A 5 -24.80 -71.34 3.59
N LEU A 6 -24.44 -72.19 2.61
CA LEU A 6 -23.27 -71.98 1.77
C LEU A 6 -23.49 -70.81 0.79
N LEU A 7 -24.68 -70.69 0.22
CA LEU A 7 -25.04 -69.53 -0.65
C LEU A 7 -25.06 -68.25 0.11
N PHE A 8 -25.53 -68.24 1.35
CA PHE A 8 -25.53 -67.04 2.19
C PHE A 8 -24.12 -66.62 2.61
N SER A 9 -23.20 -67.54 2.85
CA SER A 9 -21.80 -67.31 3.13
C SER A 9 -21.07 -66.73 1.92
N TYR A 10 -21.37 -67.18 0.70
CA TYR A 10 -20.77 -66.62 -0.52
C TYR A 10 -21.30 -65.24 -0.84
N LEU A 11 -22.60 -64.97 -0.57
CA LEU A 11 -23.18 -63.64 -0.74
C LEU A 11 -22.59 -62.63 0.24
N LEU A 12 -22.32 -63.07 1.49
CA LEU A 12 -21.69 -62.18 2.50
C LEU A 12 -20.23 -61.87 2.15
N LEU A 13 -19.51 -62.83 1.54
CA LEU A 13 -18.14 -62.64 1.12
C LEU A 13 -18.03 -61.63 -0.07
N PHE A 14 -19.04 -61.63 -0.95
CA PHE A 14 -19.09 -60.71 -2.11
C PHE A 14 -19.41 -59.27 -1.69
N LEU A 15 -20.10 -59.06 -0.57
CA LEU A 15 -20.39 -57.72 -0.04
C LEU A 15 -19.18 -57.09 0.63
N LEU A 16 -18.19 -57.88 1.03
CA LEU A 16 -16.97 -57.34 1.67
C LEU A 16 -15.89 -56.90 0.67
N LEU A 17 -16.05 -57.21 -0.62
CA LEU A 17 -15.09 -56.87 -1.65
C LEU A 17 -15.34 -55.48 -2.30
N ASN A 18 -16.44 -54.81 -1.93
CA ASN A 18 -16.80 -53.52 -2.55
C ASN A 18 -16.37 -52.28 -1.77
N CYS A 19 -15.54 -52.44 -0.74
CA CYS A 19 -15.00 -51.30 0.04
C CYS A 19 -13.49 -51.16 -0.19
N SER A 20 -13.08 -50.98 -1.43
CA SER A 20 -11.72 -50.47 -1.67
C SER A 20 -11.69 -49.79 -3.03
N ASN A 21 -12.06 -48.55 -3.04
CA ASN A 21 -11.65 -47.63 -4.10
C ASN A 21 -10.61 -46.64 -3.49
N PRO A 22 -9.33 -47.01 -3.46
CA PRO A 22 -8.30 -46.19 -2.88
C PRO A 22 -7.63 -45.34 -3.95
N ASN A 23 -8.33 -44.52 -4.69
CA ASN A 23 -7.63 -43.55 -5.53
C ASN A 23 -8.59 -42.47 -6.07
N LYS A 24 -9.19 -41.70 -5.19
CA LYS A 24 -9.35 -40.30 -5.42
C LYS A 24 -8.44 -39.59 -4.43
N GLU A 25 -7.14 -39.64 -4.67
CA GLU A 25 -6.30 -38.53 -4.22
C GLU A 25 -6.93 -37.27 -4.77
N LYS A 26 -7.68 -36.58 -3.92
CA LYS A 26 -7.91 -35.15 -4.13
C LYS A 26 -6.49 -34.58 -4.29
N LYS A 27 -6.11 -34.28 -5.54
CA LYS A 27 -5.02 -33.36 -5.77
C LYS A 27 -5.41 -32.08 -5.02
N ILE A 28 -4.97 -32.00 -3.77
CA ILE A 28 -4.90 -30.73 -3.06
C ILE A 28 -3.93 -29.95 -3.94
N SER A 29 -4.48 -29.08 -4.79
CA SER A 29 -3.66 -28.11 -5.49
C SER A 29 -2.91 -27.39 -4.38
N LYS A 30 -1.61 -27.62 -4.28
CA LYS A 30 -0.76 -26.80 -3.43
C LYS A 30 -1.04 -25.38 -3.89
N ILE A 31 -1.77 -24.61 -3.07
CA ILE A 31 -1.85 -23.15 -3.23
C ILE A 31 -0.42 -22.73 -3.07
N GLN A 32 0.24 -22.46 -4.18
CA GLN A 32 1.60 -21.92 -4.18
C GLN A 32 1.40 -20.47 -3.82
N GLU A 33 1.56 -20.14 -2.53
CA GLU A 33 1.55 -18.76 -2.10
C GLU A 33 2.63 -18.02 -2.90
N LYS A 34 2.23 -16.90 -3.51
CA LYS A 34 3.19 -16.01 -4.18
C LYS A 34 4.24 -15.58 -3.16
N SER A 35 5.49 -15.48 -3.58
CA SER A 35 6.53 -14.89 -2.73
C SER A 35 6.13 -13.47 -2.30
N LEU A 36 6.61 -13.02 -1.14
CA LEU A 36 6.32 -11.68 -0.62
C LEU A 36 6.70 -10.59 -1.62
N ASP A 37 7.81 -10.78 -2.35
CA ASP A 37 8.24 -9.86 -3.41
C ASP A 37 7.20 -9.70 -4.51
N LEU A 38 6.61 -10.81 -4.97
CA LEU A 38 5.57 -10.77 -5.99
C LEU A 38 4.27 -10.16 -5.47
N GLN A 39 3.92 -10.44 -4.21
CA GLN A 39 2.73 -9.83 -3.59
C GLN A 39 2.91 -8.32 -3.45
N MET A 40 4.09 -7.85 -3.02
CA MET A 40 4.44 -6.44 -2.94
C MET A 40 4.37 -5.75 -4.30
N ILE A 41 4.95 -6.36 -5.34
CA ILE A 41 4.90 -5.82 -6.71
C ILE A 41 3.46 -5.74 -7.21
N ASP A 42 2.64 -6.76 -6.96
CA ASP A 42 1.23 -6.76 -7.35
C ASP A 42 0.46 -5.66 -6.63
N ALA A 43 0.64 -5.48 -5.32
CA ALA A 43 0.02 -4.42 -4.54
C ALA A 43 0.45 -3.03 -5.06
N TYR A 44 1.73 -2.82 -5.33
CA TYR A 44 2.23 -1.56 -5.89
C TYR A 44 1.61 -1.24 -7.25
N LYS A 45 1.55 -2.23 -8.17
CA LYS A 45 0.93 -2.08 -9.49
C LYS A 45 -0.55 -1.80 -9.41
N GLU A 46 -1.25 -2.45 -8.48
CA GLU A 46 -2.65 -2.19 -8.23
C GLU A 46 -2.86 -0.75 -7.73
N GLY A 47 -2.03 -0.28 -6.80
CA GLY A 47 -2.02 1.11 -6.36
C GLY A 47 -1.84 2.11 -7.50
N LEU A 48 -0.90 1.86 -8.42
CA LEU A 48 -0.72 2.70 -9.62
C LEU A 48 -1.97 2.71 -10.50
N LYS A 49 -2.55 1.54 -10.75
CA LYS A 49 -3.77 1.44 -11.56
C LYS A 49 -4.94 2.21 -10.94
N GLU A 50 -5.14 2.08 -9.63
CA GLU A 50 -6.21 2.79 -8.93
C GLU A 50 -6.01 4.30 -8.96
N LEU A 51 -4.77 4.76 -8.82
CA LEU A 51 -4.45 6.18 -8.87
C LEU A 51 -4.61 6.77 -10.28
N GLU A 52 -4.01 6.12 -11.29
CA GLU A 52 -3.86 6.69 -12.64
C GLU A 52 -5.06 6.42 -13.56
N VAL A 53 -5.74 5.29 -13.37
CA VAL A 53 -6.82 4.86 -14.26
C VAL A 53 -8.19 5.06 -13.63
N ASN A 54 -8.34 4.65 -12.36
CA ASN A 54 -9.64 4.68 -11.68
C ASN A 54 -9.88 5.98 -10.91
N GLY A 55 -8.82 6.72 -10.58
CA GLY A 55 -8.89 7.95 -9.81
C GLY A 55 -9.29 7.73 -8.34
N ASP A 56 -9.10 6.52 -7.80
CA ASP A 56 -9.41 6.19 -6.40
C ASP A 56 -8.14 6.35 -5.54
N ALA A 57 -7.93 7.57 -5.05
CA ALA A 57 -6.77 7.87 -4.21
C ALA A 57 -6.74 7.10 -2.89
N ILE A 58 -7.90 6.85 -2.28
CA ILE A 58 -8.00 6.17 -0.99
C ILE A 58 -7.60 4.70 -1.16
N TYR A 59 -8.14 4.04 -2.19
CA TYR A 59 -7.80 2.65 -2.46
C TYR A 59 -6.36 2.51 -2.97
N ALA A 60 -5.89 3.47 -3.79
CA ALA A 60 -4.49 3.53 -4.21
C ALA A 60 -3.53 3.62 -3.02
N ALA A 61 -3.77 4.56 -2.09
CA ALA A 61 -2.97 4.71 -0.88
C ALA A 61 -2.97 3.45 -0.02
N LYS A 62 -4.13 2.78 0.14
CA LYS A 62 -4.21 1.49 0.82
C LYS A 62 -3.32 0.44 0.18
N LYS A 63 -3.29 0.35 -1.15
CA LYS A 63 -2.47 -0.61 -1.89
C LYS A 63 -0.98 -0.30 -1.80
N PHE A 64 -0.60 0.96 -1.84
CA PHE A 64 0.78 1.35 -1.60
C PHE A 64 1.22 1.05 -0.16
N ASN A 65 0.39 1.30 0.84
CA ASN A 65 0.68 0.92 2.23
C ASN A 65 0.75 -0.60 2.42
N GLU A 66 -0.08 -1.38 1.71
CA GLU A 66 0.03 -2.83 1.66
C GLU A 66 1.39 -3.27 1.10
N ALA A 67 1.85 -2.67 0.00
CA ALA A 67 3.15 -2.96 -0.60
C ALA A 67 4.32 -2.65 0.36
N GLU A 68 4.26 -1.53 1.09
CA GLU A 68 5.23 -1.19 2.13
C GLU A 68 5.30 -2.26 3.22
N LEU A 69 4.14 -2.70 3.72
CA LEU A 69 4.03 -3.67 4.82
C LEU A 69 4.45 -5.09 4.43
N LEU A 70 4.21 -5.48 3.18
CA LEU A 70 4.57 -6.81 2.69
C LEU A 70 6.08 -7.04 2.64
N TYR A 71 6.87 -6.00 2.33
CA TYR A 71 8.31 -6.12 2.27
C TYR A 71 9.02 -4.85 2.76
N PRO A 72 8.99 -4.59 4.08
CA PRO A 72 9.46 -3.33 4.66
C PRO A 72 10.97 -3.11 4.56
N GLN A 73 11.74 -4.16 4.31
CA GLN A 73 13.20 -4.07 4.12
C GLN A 73 13.61 -3.79 2.67
N SER A 74 12.65 -3.70 1.76
CA SER A 74 12.92 -3.48 0.34
C SER A 74 13.15 -2.00 0.01
N GLU A 75 13.81 -1.74 -1.11
CA GLU A 75 13.89 -0.39 -1.68
C GLU A 75 12.51 0.16 -2.11
N TRP A 76 11.51 -0.72 -2.22
CA TRP A 76 10.15 -0.35 -2.60
C TRP A 76 9.34 0.18 -1.43
N ALA A 77 9.66 -0.22 -0.19
CA ALA A 77 8.91 0.23 0.98
C ALA A 77 8.83 1.76 1.09
N PRO A 78 9.96 2.52 1.08
CA PRO A 78 9.88 3.98 1.12
C PRO A 78 9.24 4.59 -0.13
N LYS A 79 9.38 3.98 -1.31
CA LYS A 79 8.68 4.44 -2.51
C LYS A 79 7.17 4.29 -2.36
N SER A 80 6.73 3.16 -1.85
CA SER A 80 5.31 2.86 -1.63
C SER A 80 4.70 3.83 -0.60
N ALA A 81 5.38 4.06 0.52
CA ALA A 81 4.95 5.03 1.53
C ALA A 81 4.79 6.46 0.95
N LEU A 82 5.73 6.89 0.12
CA LEU A 82 5.66 8.21 -0.53
C LEU A 82 4.54 8.27 -1.58
N MET A 83 4.31 7.18 -2.31
CA MET A 83 3.20 7.07 -3.26
C MET A 83 1.83 7.07 -2.57
N ALA A 84 1.71 6.47 -1.38
CA ALA A 84 0.49 6.55 -0.58
C ALA A 84 0.17 8.02 -0.22
N ALA A 85 1.16 8.76 0.26
CA ALA A 85 1.01 10.18 0.57
C ALA A 85 0.64 11.01 -0.68
N TYR A 86 1.33 10.76 -1.79
CA TYR A 86 1.03 11.43 -3.06
C TYR A 86 -0.39 11.12 -3.56
N SER A 87 -0.88 9.90 -3.38
CA SER A 87 -2.24 9.52 -3.78
C SER A 87 -3.28 10.39 -3.08
N TYR A 88 -3.16 10.56 -1.77
CA TYR A 88 -4.05 11.45 -1.01
C TYR A 88 -3.95 12.90 -1.49
N TYR A 89 -2.72 13.42 -1.64
CA TYR A 89 -2.50 14.79 -2.10
C TYR A 89 -3.16 15.05 -3.47
N SER A 90 -3.00 14.13 -4.42
CA SER A 90 -3.49 14.28 -5.80
C SER A 90 -5.01 14.43 -5.92
N GLN A 91 -5.76 14.03 -4.90
CA GLN A 91 -7.21 14.11 -4.84
C GLN A 91 -7.70 15.04 -3.73
N ASN A 92 -6.83 15.98 -3.28
CA ASN A 92 -7.12 17.00 -2.28
C ASN A 92 -7.44 16.47 -0.87
N TYR A 93 -7.06 15.23 -0.55
CA TYR A 93 -7.13 14.69 0.81
C TYR A 93 -5.89 15.15 1.60
N TYR A 94 -5.76 16.47 1.78
CA TYR A 94 -4.53 17.09 2.33
C TYR A 94 -4.22 16.65 3.75
N LEU A 95 -5.21 16.46 4.61
CA LEU A 95 -4.99 15.99 5.98
C LEU A 95 -4.41 14.57 6.03
N ASP A 96 -4.91 13.68 5.17
CA ASP A 96 -4.39 12.32 5.05
C ASP A 96 -2.99 12.33 4.43
N ALA A 97 -2.75 13.17 3.42
CA ALA A 97 -1.42 13.36 2.84
C ALA A 97 -0.41 13.85 3.88
N ILE A 98 -0.78 14.83 4.72
CA ILE A 98 0.05 15.34 5.81
C ILE A 98 0.41 14.23 6.80
N ALA A 99 -0.56 13.44 7.24
CA ALA A 99 -0.33 12.35 8.17
C ALA A 99 0.67 11.30 7.61
N GLU A 100 0.51 10.90 6.36
CA GLU A 100 1.41 9.97 5.68
C GLU A 100 2.81 10.56 5.45
N LEU A 101 2.91 11.83 5.08
CA LEU A 101 4.20 12.51 4.89
C LEU A 101 4.96 12.68 6.21
N GLU A 102 4.28 13.04 7.29
CA GLU A 102 4.91 13.09 8.61
C GLU A 102 5.37 11.70 9.07
N ARG A 103 4.60 10.65 8.78
CA ARG A 103 5.02 9.27 9.01
C ARG A 103 6.25 8.92 8.16
N PHE A 104 6.24 9.23 6.86
CA PHE A 104 7.36 9.00 5.95
C PHE A 104 8.64 9.66 6.46
N LEU A 105 8.59 10.93 6.83
CA LEU A 105 9.75 11.68 7.33
C LEU A 105 10.33 11.08 8.61
N ARG A 106 9.51 10.46 9.46
CA ARG A 106 9.98 9.77 10.68
C ARG A 106 10.61 8.43 10.38
N VAL A 107 10.01 7.65 9.47
CA VAL A 107 10.41 6.26 9.18
C VAL A 107 11.60 6.20 8.21
N TYR A 108 11.65 7.13 7.25
CA TYR A 108 12.64 7.15 6.16
C TYR A 108 13.43 8.46 6.08
N PRO A 109 14.07 8.93 7.18
CA PRO A 109 14.69 10.27 7.26
C PRO A 109 15.88 10.47 6.31
N SER A 110 16.44 9.41 5.78
CA SER A 110 17.60 9.44 4.85
C SER A 110 17.24 9.00 3.41
N HIS A 111 15.93 8.93 3.10
CA HIS A 111 15.54 8.54 1.74
C HIS A 111 15.94 9.60 0.71
N LYS A 112 16.31 9.15 -0.50
CA LYS A 112 16.78 10.03 -1.58
C LYS A 112 15.79 11.12 -2.00
N ASN A 113 14.48 10.90 -1.84
CA ASN A 113 13.42 11.85 -2.16
C ASN A 113 12.88 12.55 -0.90
N ILE A 114 13.73 12.74 0.11
CA ILE A 114 13.33 13.39 1.37
C ILE A 114 13.02 14.89 1.16
N ASP A 115 13.68 15.51 0.20
CA ASP A 115 13.43 16.86 -0.27
C ASP A 115 12.02 17.02 -0.83
N TYR A 116 11.62 16.14 -1.73
CA TYR A 116 10.27 16.08 -2.26
C TYR A 116 9.22 15.83 -1.16
N ALA A 117 9.49 14.93 -0.22
CA ALA A 117 8.55 14.68 0.89
C ALA A 117 8.34 15.91 1.77
N HIS A 118 9.41 16.67 2.09
CA HIS A 118 9.29 17.94 2.82
C HIS A 118 8.52 18.99 2.01
N TYR A 119 8.77 19.05 0.71
CA TYR A 119 8.07 19.97 -0.17
C TYR A 119 6.58 19.63 -0.27
N LEU A 120 6.24 18.37 -0.52
CA LEU A 120 4.84 17.92 -0.62
C LEU A 120 4.07 18.16 0.70
N LEU A 121 4.75 17.99 1.85
CA LEU A 121 4.17 18.32 3.15
C LEU A 121 3.91 19.82 3.29
N ALA A 122 4.85 20.67 2.86
CA ALA A 122 4.67 22.12 2.87
C ALA A 122 3.50 22.57 2.00
N VAL A 123 3.42 22.01 0.79
CA VAL A 123 2.32 22.30 -0.15
C VAL A 123 0.98 21.79 0.38
N SER A 124 0.94 20.62 1.00
CA SER A 124 -0.30 20.10 1.61
C SER A 124 -0.85 21.05 2.69
N PHE A 125 0.02 21.62 3.54
CA PHE A 125 -0.40 22.64 4.50
C PHE A 125 -0.80 23.95 3.81
N TYR A 126 -0.14 24.31 2.71
CA TYR A 126 -0.46 25.52 1.96
C TYR A 126 -1.85 25.42 1.31
N GLU A 127 -2.20 24.28 0.72
CA GLU A 127 -3.52 24.07 0.10
C GLU A 127 -4.65 24.16 1.14
N LEU A 128 -4.44 23.74 2.38
CA LEU A 128 -5.41 23.92 3.46
C LEU A 128 -5.68 25.39 3.79
N ILE A 129 -4.71 26.31 3.56
CA ILE A 129 -4.92 27.74 3.80
C ILE A 129 -5.94 28.32 2.82
N VAL A 130 -5.89 27.85 1.58
CA VAL A 130 -6.76 28.33 0.48
C VAL A 130 -8.18 27.82 0.65
N ASP A 131 -8.33 26.58 1.11
CA ASP A 131 -9.62 25.89 1.23
C ASP A 131 -10.35 26.22 2.54
N GLU A 132 -9.62 26.33 3.66
CA GLU A 132 -10.20 26.60 4.97
C GLU A 132 -9.89 28.02 5.42
N LYS A 133 -10.92 28.82 5.62
CA LYS A 133 -10.87 30.24 6.01
C LYS A 133 -9.82 30.54 7.10
N LYS A 134 -8.55 30.78 6.70
CA LYS A 134 -7.46 31.35 7.54
C LYS A 134 -7.14 30.54 8.81
N ASP A 135 -6.92 29.22 8.66
CA ASP A 135 -6.32 28.48 9.76
C ASP A 135 -4.85 28.94 9.98
N THR A 136 -4.63 29.67 11.08
CA THR A 136 -3.31 30.19 11.46
C THR A 136 -2.29 29.06 11.66
N GLN A 137 -2.73 27.86 12.03
CA GLN A 137 -1.85 26.72 12.23
C GLN A 137 -1.34 26.18 10.89
N SER A 138 -2.18 26.07 9.88
CA SER A 138 -1.78 25.66 8.52
C SER A 138 -0.80 26.65 7.91
N ILE A 139 -1.03 27.98 8.08
CA ILE A 139 -0.08 29.03 7.68
C ILE A 139 1.29 28.82 8.35
N SER A 140 1.31 28.63 9.66
CA SER A 140 2.55 28.44 10.43
C SER A 140 3.31 27.19 9.98
N ASN A 141 2.60 26.09 9.75
CA ASN A 141 3.19 24.83 9.28
C ASN A 141 3.71 24.96 7.85
N ALA A 142 2.96 25.55 6.93
CA ALA A 142 3.41 25.78 5.56
C ALA A 142 4.72 26.60 5.55
N LYS A 143 4.77 27.73 6.27
CA LYS A 143 5.98 28.55 6.43
C LYS A 143 7.16 27.75 6.98
N LYS A 144 6.92 26.95 8.03
CA LYS A 144 7.94 26.10 8.65
C LYS A 144 8.54 25.14 7.63
N TYR A 145 7.70 24.38 6.92
CA TYR A 145 8.18 23.33 6.02
C TYR A 145 8.77 23.90 4.72
N PHE A 146 8.22 24.97 4.13
CA PHE A 146 8.87 25.68 3.02
C PHE A 146 10.23 26.24 3.41
N THR A 147 10.37 26.80 4.62
CA THR A 147 11.67 27.25 5.13
C THR A 147 12.66 26.10 5.27
N ILE A 148 12.21 24.90 5.67
CA ILE A 148 13.05 23.70 5.71
C ILE A 148 13.52 23.33 4.30
N VAL A 149 12.61 23.30 3.32
CA VAL A 149 12.94 23.00 1.93
C VAL A 149 13.99 23.98 1.39
N LYS A 150 13.73 25.29 1.51
CA LYS A 150 14.65 26.34 1.04
C LYS A 150 16.04 26.23 1.68
N LYS A 151 16.13 25.94 2.99
CA LYS A 151 17.41 25.89 3.71
C LYS A 151 18.18 24.61 3.55
N LYS A 152 17.49 23.45 3.55
CA LYS A 152 18.14 22.14 3.51
C LYS A 152 18.43 21.66 2.09
N TYR A 153 17.63 22.08 1.11
CA TYR A 153 17.70 21.58 -0.27
C TYR A 153 17.78 22.72 -1.31
N PRO A 154 18.69 23.71 -1.12
CA PRO A 154 18.66 24.98 -1.87
C PRO A 154 18.92 24.85 -3.37
N THR A 155 19.40 23.68 -3.82
CA THR A 155 19.71 23.44 -5.25
C THR A 155 18.58 22.73 -6.00
N THR A 156 17.46 22.44 -5.32
CA THR A 156 16.32 21.76 -5.92
C THR A 156 15.31 22.74 -6.51
N GLU A 157 14.55 22.31 -7.49
CA GLU A 157 13.40 23.06 -8.02
C GLU A 157 12.36 23.34 -6.92
N TYR A 158 12.24 22.42 -5.95
CA TYR A 158 11.35 22.58 -4.80
C TYR A 158 11.71 23.79 -3.92
N ALA A 159 13.02 24.12 -3.81
CA ALA A 159 13.45 25.30 -3.05
C ALA A 159 13.09 26.60 -3.75
N ILE A 160 13.08 26.63 -5.07
CA ILE A 160 12.70 27.81 -5.86
C ILE A 160 11.20 28.08 -5.68
N ASP A 161 10.35 27.03 -5.81
CA ASP A 161 8.91 27.18 -5.59
C ASP A 161 8.58 27.48 -4.12
N ALA A 162 9.29 26.87 -3.17
CA ALA A 162 9.13 27.15 -1.75
C ALA A 162 9.42 28.63 -1.41
N ASP A 163 10.43 29.23 -2.04
CA ASP A 163 10.74 30.65 -1.87
C ASP A 163 9.59 31.53 -2.36
N PHE A 164 9.11 31.25 -3.57
CA PHE A 164 7.95 31.96 -4.13
C PHE A 164 6.69 31.83 -3.25
N LYS A 165 6.40 30.63 -2.76
CA LYS A 165 5.25 30.41 -1.87
C LYS A 165 5.39 31.08 -0.50
N LEU A 166 6.62 31.21 0.02
CA LEU A 166 6.89 31.95 1.26
C LEU A 166 6.55 33.46 1.13
N ASP A 167 6.74 34.03 -0.06
CA ASP A 167 6.38 35.42 -0.33
C ASP A 167 4.86 35.66 -0.44
N LEU A 168 4.08 34.60 -0.69
CA LEU A 168 2.61 34.64 -0.82
C LEU A 168 1.87 34.49 0.51
N ILE A 169 2.52 34.02 1.55
CA ILE A 169 1.93 33.74 2.88
C ILE A 169 2.61 34.53 3.96
#